data_5e38b2005835b5f9db54acb8c011bf68
#
_entry.id   5e38b2005835b5f9db54acb8c011bf68
#
_cell.length_a   1.000
_cell.length_b   1.000
_cell.length_c   1.000
_cell.angle_alpha   90.00
_cell.angle_beta   90.00
_cell.angle_gamma   90.00
#
_symmetry.space_group_name_H-M   'P 1'
#
loop_
_entity.id
_entity.type
_entity.pdbx_description
1 polymer ?
#
loop_
_entity_poly.entity_id
_entity_poly.type
_entity_poly.pdbx_seq_one_letter_code
_entity_poly.pdbx_strand_id
1 'polypeptide(L)'
;MNKWLALLLLPSLAFAQDPLRLYDVPETKWTGALELSREPDLIIDLPAQEIPATGMIPYRYVTVDVPLDEDRWVQASEWLPGDRTVLHHTLNQLVGPESKPSFGGFLGNQSGRDADQVDLAAYVPGGTATVFPENTGGLLKAGSSLQLQLHYTTNGTAAIDRSKLGVWFYPEDEVPEERMTGMCACIFPDSWTNIPPGDPNFVQTKSIKTRNDIELHTFLPHMHWRGKSMKAVAYYPDGTQEDLINVANYDYDWQLAYTWTEPKFIPAGTTITVDGAFDNSAMNPANPDPERSVPWGQMSEDEMFFGAMTWKNLK
;
A
#
# COMPACT_ATOMS: atom_id res chain seq x y z
N MET A 1 -64.10 -11.92 25.79
CA MET A 1 -63.58 -11.92 24.39
C MET A 1 -62.18 -11.33 24.41
N ASN A 2 -61.17 -12.16 24.62
CA ASN A 2 -59.75 -11.74 24.69
C ASN A 2 -59.14 -11.95 23.30
N LYS A 3 -58.74 -10.83 22.70
CA LYS A 3 -57.90 -10.88 21.47
C LYS A 3 -56.46 -10.91 21.88
N TRP A 4 -55.78 -12.04 21.65
CA TRP A 4 -54.34 -12.17 21.70
C TRP A 4 -53.71 -11.53 20.48
N LEU A 5 -52.91 -10.50 20.69
CA LEU A 5 -52.07 -9.92 19.63
C LEU A 5 -50.80 -10.72 19.62
N ALA A 6 -50.62 -11.53 18.59
CA ALA A 6 -49.34 -12.24 18.36
C ALA A 6 -48.34 -11.23 17.74
N LEU A 7 -47.34 -10.88 18.54
CA LEU A 7 -46.19 -10.09 18.09
C LEU A 7 -45.29 -11.03 17.29
N LEU A 8 -45.30 -10.91 15.97
CA LEU A 8 -44.34 -11.56 15.08
C LEU A 8 -42.98 -10.87 15.25
N LEU A 9 -42.09 -11.47 16.04
CA LEU A 9 -40.67 -11.16 16.04
C LEU A 9 -40.09 -11.68 14.70
N LEU A 10 -39.91 -10.75 13.77
CA LEU A 10 -39.04 -11.01 12.61
C LEU A 10 -37.61 -11.12 13.13
N PRO A 11 -36.88 -12.22 12.82
CA PRO A 11 -35.46 -12.25 13.12
C PRO A 11 -34.78 -11.15 12.31
N SER A 12 -34.12 -10.22 12.97
CA SER A 12 -33.16 -9.31 12.36
C SER A 12 -32.08 -10.19 11.72
N LEU A 13 -32.14 -10.37 10.42
CA LEU A 13 -31.01 -10.83 9.62
C LEU A 13 -29.94 -9.75 9.74
N ALA A 14 -29.11 -9.86 10.77
CA ALA A 14 -27.81 -9.28 10.76
C ALA A 14 -27.09 -9.94 9.57
N PHE A 15 -27.02 -9.24 8.47
CA PHE A 15 -26.04 -9.54 7.42
C PHE A 15 -24.69 -9.32 8.05
N ALA A 16 -24.11 -10.39 8.63
CA ALA A 16 -22.67 -10.49 8.75
C ALA A 16 -22.17 -10.31 7.32
N GLN A 17 -21.60 -9.16 7.01
CA GLN A 17 -20.86 -8.98 5.78
C GLN A 17 -19.73 -10.01 5.85
N ASP A 18 -19.84 -11.06 5.06
CA ASP A 18 -18.78 -12.01 4.85
C ASP A 18 -17.58 -11.21 4.33
N PRO A 19 -16.48 -11.09 5.09
CA PRO A 19 -15.30 -10.36 4.63
C PRO A 19 -14.77 -10.91 3.30
N LEU A 20 -15.12 -12.14 2.93
CA LEU A 20 -14.77 -12.74 1.64
C LEU A 20 -15.58 -12.18 0.46
N ARG A 21 -16.70 -11.47 0.69
CA ARG A 21 -17.50 -10.90 -0.41
C ARG A 21 -16.90 -9.65 -1.08
N LEU A 22 -15.92 -9.02 -0.47
CA LEU A 22 -15.13 -7.97 -1.14
C LEU A 22 -14.23 -8.50 -2.26
N TYR A 23 -14.08 -9.82 -2.35
CA TYR A 23 -13.28 -10.50 -3.37
C TYR A 23 -14.09 -11.07 -4.55
N ASP A 24 -15.39 -10.78 -4.63
CA ASP A 24 -16.26 -11.16 -5.77
C ASP A 24 -16.05 -10.31 -7.04
N VAL A 25 -14.94 -9.58 -7.15
CA VAL A 25 -14.47 -9.10 -8.45
C VAL A 25 -13.98 -10.34 -9.20
N PRO A 26 -14.54 -10.64 -10.39
CA PRO A 26 -14.07 -11.79 -11.17
C PRO A 26 -12.55 -11.75 -11.28
N GLU A 27 -11.87 -12.84 -10.95
CA GLU A 27 -10.41 -13.00 -10.87
C GLU A 27 -9.64 -12.61 -12.15
N THR A 28 -10.35 -12.19 -13.19
CA THR A 28 -9.83 -11.96 -14.52
C THR A 28 -10.03 -10.54 -15.06
N LYS A 29 -10.53 -9.60 -14.27
CA LYS A 29 -10.79 -8.24 -14.76
C LYS A 29 -9.95 -7.22 -14.05
N TRP A 30 -9.26 -6.42 -14.84
CA TRP A 30 -8.56 -5.23 -14.40
C TRP A 30 -9.57 -4.17 -13.93
N THR A 31 -9.42 -3.65 -12.71
CA THR A 31 -10.27 -2.54 -12.23
C THR A 31 -9.97 -1.26 -12.99
N GLY A 32 -8.71 -1.03 -13.37
CA GLY A 32 -8.30 0.07 -14.23
C GLY A 32 -8.94 0.04 -15.61
N ALA A 33 -9.26 -1.14 -16.15
CA ALA A 33 -9.98 -1.25 -17.40
C ALA A 33 -11.43 -0.72 -17.29
N LEU A 34 -12.04 -0.82 -16.11
CA LEU A 34 -13.36 -0.23 -15.87
C LEU A 34 -13.28 1.29 -15.77
N GLU A 35 -12.25 1.83 -15.13
CA GLU A 35 -12.06 3.26 -14.94
C GLU A 35 -11.62 3.95 -16.23
N LEU A 36 -10.65 3.39 -16.96
CA LEU A 36 -10.10 3.95 -18.19
C LEU A 36 -10.84 3.50 -19.45
N SER A 37 -11.85 2.60 -19.32
CA SER A 37 -12.63 2.04 -20.44
C SER A 37 -11.80 1.33 -21.50
N ARG A 38 -10.62 0.81 -21.14
CA ARG A 38 -9.71 0.06 -22.01
C ARG A 38 -8.82 -0.91 -21.23
N GLU A 39 -8.43 -2.00 -21.86
CA GLU A 39 -7.48 -2.96 -21.29
C GLU A 39 -6.08 -2.33 -21.14
N PRO A 40 -5.19 -2.90 -20.29
CA PRO A 40 -3.80 -2.42 -20.18
C PRO A 40 -3.05 -2.53 -21.51
N ASP A 41 -2.22 -1.54 -21.80
CA ASP A 41 -1.40 -1.49 -23.02
C ASP A 41 -0.20 -2.44 -22.92
N LEU A 42 0.28 -2.67 -21.70
CA LEU A 42 1.37 -3.60 -21.40
C LEU A 42 0.98 -4.50 -20.25
N ILE A 43 1.26 -5.80 -20.40
CA ILE A 43 1.12 -6.80 -19.33
C ILE A 43 2.50 -7.41 -19.06
N ILE A 44 2.95 -7.34 -17.82
CA ILE A 44 4.20 -7.94 -17.35
C ILE A 44 3.82 -9.18 -16.54
N ASP A 45 4.15 -10.37 -17.08
CA ASP A 45 3.93 -11.65 -16.41
C ASP A 45 5.03 -11.91 -15.37
N LEU A 46 4.66 -12.32 -14.16
CA LEU A 46 5.61 -12.79 -13.17
C LEU A 46 5.95 -14.27 -13.39
N PRO A 47 7.20 -14.69 -13.13
CA PRO A 47 7.53 -16.11 -13.06
C PRO A 47 6.64 -16.83 -12.02
N ALA A 48 6.13 -18.00 -12.39
CA ALA A 48 5.30 -18.81 -11.52
C ALA A 48 5.96 -19.05 -10.15
N GLN A 49 5.19 -18.91 -9.08
CA GLN A 49 5.63 -19.11 -7.71
C GLN A 49 4.92 -20.33 -7.11
N GLU A 50 5.68 -21.34 -6.71
CA GLU A 50 5.13 -22.51 -6.01
C GLU A 50 4.98 -22.20 -4.53
N ILE A 51 3.78 -22.34 -4.00
CA ILE A 51 3.42 -22.04 -2.62
C ILE A 51 3.06 -23.33 -1.90
N PRO A 52 3.76 -23.70 -0.81
CA PRO A 52 3.44 -24.90 -0.04
C PRO A 52 2.09 -24.74 0.70
N ALA A 53 1.46 -25.84 1.04
CA ALA A 53 0.19 -25.85 1.77
C ALA A 53 0.32 -25.20 3.16
N THR A 54 1.46 -25.39 3.83
CA THR A 54 1.69 -24.95 5.21
C THR A 54 3.12 -24.50 5.43
N GLY A 55 3.35 -23.73 6.49
CA GLY A 55 4.66 -23.24 6.91
C GLY A 55 4.83 -21.74 6.65
N MET A 56 5.89 -21.16 7.21
CA MET A 56 6.27 -19.78 6.96
C MET A 56 7.00 -19.67 5.63
N ILE A 57 6.66 -18.69 4.82
CA ILE A 57 7.30 -18.43 3.54
C ILE A 57 8.17 -17.17 3.68
N PRO A 58 9.49 -17.27 3.56
CA PRO A 58 10.35 -16.08 3.49
C PRO A 58 9.99 -15.20 2.30
N TYR A 59 10.23 -13.90 2.40
CA TYR A 59 10.08 -13.00 1.27
C TYR A 59 10.89 -13.49 0.07
N ARG A 60 10.26 -13.43 -1.09
CA ARG A 60 10.90 -13.79 -2.35
C ARG A 60 11.26 -12.54 -3.12
N TYR A 61 12.44 -12.54 -3.69
CA TYR A 61 12.93 -11.44 -4.49
C TYR A 61 13.07 -11.91 -5.94
N VAL A 62 12.37 -11.22 -6.84
CA VAL A 62 12.32 -11.56 -8.25
C VAL A 62 12.65 -10.32 -9.07
N THR A 63 13.42 -10.47 -10.13
CA THR A 63 13.64 -9.40 -11.11
C THR A 63 13.02 -9.82 -12.43
N VAL A 64 12.25 -8.92 -13.03
CA VAL A 64 11.57 -9.12 -14.32
C VAL A 64 11.92 -7.96 -15.23
N ASP A 65 12.35 -8.26 -16.46
CA ASP A 65 12.55 -7.21 -17.46
C ASP A 65 11.22 -6.62 -17.90
N VAL A 66 11.19 -5.32 -18.09
CA VAL A 66 10.02 -4.64 -18.64
C VAL A 66 10.10 -4.75 -20.19
N PRO A 67 9.17 -5.45 -20.83
CA PRO A 67 9.19 -5.65 -22.28
C PRO A 67 8.69 -4.41 -23.03
N LEU A 68 9.52 -3.37 -23.06
CA LEU A 68 9.20 -2.06 -23.62
C LEU A 68 10.35 -1.61 -24.52
N ASP A 69 10.03 -1.30 -25.80
CA ASP A 69 11.02 -0.92 -26.81
C ASP A 69 11.33 0.58 -26.85
N GLU A 70 10.44 1.41 -26.28
CA GLU A 70 10.54 2.85 -26.21
C GLU A 70 10.02 3.40 -24.88
N ASP A 71 10.45 4.60 -24.50
CA ASP A 71 9.99 5.25 -23.27
C ASP A 71 8.51 5.64 -23.38
N ARG A 72 7.70 5.34 -22.35
CA ARG A 72 6.27 5.63 -22.34
C ARG A 72 5.83 6.29 -21.03
N TRP A 73 4.92 7.25 -21.14
CA TRP A 73 4.29 7.88 -20.00
C TRP A 73 3.16 6.99 -19.46
N VAL A 74 3.23 6.66 -18.17
CA VAL A 74 2.25 5.81 -17.49
C VAL A 74 1.11 6.65 -16.95
N GLN A 75 -0.11 6.22 -17.27
CA GLN A 75 -1.37 6.78 -16.77
C GLN A 75 -1.91 5.98 -15.57
N ALA A 76 -1.73 4.67 -15.59
CA ALA A 76 -2.18 3.78 -14.50
C ALA A 76 -1.38 2.49 -14.46
N SER A 77 -1.42 1.82 -13.32
CA SER A 77 -0.92 0.46 -13.18
C SER A 77 -1.75 -0.34 -12.16
N GLU A 78 -1.83 -1.67 -12.34
CA GLU A 78 -2.58 -2.56 -11.48
C GLU A 78 -1.96 -3.94 -11.42
N TRP A 79 -1.95 -4.54 -10.23
CA TRP A 79 -1.63 -5.95 -10.06
C TRP A 79 -2.88 -6.82 -10.21
N LEU A 80 -2.78 -7.87 -10.99
CA LEU A 80 -3.76 -8.95 -11.06
C LEU A 80 -3.11 -10.20 -10.43
N PRO A 81 -3.43 -10.52 -9.17
CA PRO A 81 -2.93 -11.73 -8.51
C PRO A 81 -3.33 -12.99 -9.26
N GLY A 82 -2.42 -13.93 -9.40
CA GLY A 82 -2.72 -15.26 -9.90
C GLY A 82 -3.49 -16.11 -8.91
N ASP A 83 -3.17 -15.96 -7.62
CA ASP A 83 -3.90 -16.56 -6.52
C ASP A 83 -3.97 -15.60 -5.31
N ARG A 84 -5.15 -14.99 -5.13
CA ARG A 84 -5.41 -14.02 -4.05
C ARG A 84 -5.44 -14.64 -2.66
N THR A 85 -5.54 -15.96 -2.56
CA THR A 85 -5.63 -16.65 -1.27
C THR A 85 -4.27 -16.88 -0.63
N VAL A 86 -3.20 -16.69 -1.38
CA VAL A 86 -1.82 -16.89 -0.93
C VAL A 86 -0.91 -15.67 -1.13
N LEU A 87 -1.18 -14.81 -2.12
CA LEU A 87 -0.41 -13.58 -2.30
C LEU A 87 -0.89 -12.52 -1.32
N HIS A 88 -0.06 -12.19 -0.32
CA HIS A 88 -0.37 -11.17 0.68
C HIS A 88 -0.03 -9.76 0.19
N HIS A 89 1.19 -9.51 -0.28
CA HIS A 89 1.51 -8.24 -0.93
C HIS A 89 2.70 -8.37 -1.89
N THR A 90 2.79 -7.40 -2.78
CA THR A 90 3.99 -7.15 -3.59
C THR A 90 4.49 -5.74 -3.32
N LEU A 91 5.79 -5.60 -3.11
CA LEU A 91 6.46 -4.32 -3.26
C LEU A 91 7.28 -4.36 -4.54
N ASN A 92 7.36 -3.23 -5.22
CA ASN A 92 8.13 -3.15 -6.45
C ASN A 92 9.04 -1.92 -6.45
N GLN A 93 10.16 -2.05 -7.15
CA GLN A 93 11.07 -0.96 -7.45
C GLN A 93 11.43 -1.04 -8.92
N LEU A 94 11.17 0.03 -9.65
CA LEU A 94 11.63 0.16 -11.02
C LEU A 94 13.11 0.52 -11.02
N VAL A 95 13.89 -0.24 -11.79
CA VAL A 95 15.33 -0.04 -11.98
C VAL A 95 15.54 0.38 -13.42
N GLY A 96 16.00 1.60 -13.62
CA GLY A 96 16.28 2.13 -14.96
C GLY A 96 17.42 1.38 -15.66
N PRO A 97 17.54 1.51 -16.99
CA PRO A 97 18.47 0.73 -17.81
C PRO A 97 19.94 0.92 -17.46
N GLU A 98 20.32 2.07 -16.89
CA GLU A 98 21.69 2.37 -16.47
C GLU A 98 21.93 2.12 -14.98
N SER A 99 20.91 1.70 -14.23
CA SER A 99 20.96 1.47 -12.79
C SER A 99 21.27 0.02 -12.48
N LYS A 100 21.91 -0.22 -11.33
CA LYS A 100 22.11 -1.60 -10.83
C LYS A 100 21.01 -1.95 -9.83
N PRO A 101 20.43 -3.14 -9.93
CA PRO A 101 19.49 -3.63 -8.95
C PRO A 101 20.10 -3.62 -7.53
N SER A 102 19.31 -3.14 -6.57
CA SER A 102 19.67 -3.17 -5.14
C SER A 102 18.46 -3.51 -4.31
N PHE A 103 18.36 -4.75 -3.83
CA PHE A 103 17.24 -5.17 -2.98
C PHE A 103 17.12 -4.43 -1.65
N GLY A 104 18.15 -3.68 -1.23
CA GLY A 104 18.05 -2.76 -0.10
C GLY A 104 17.29 -1.46 -0.40
N GLY A 105 17.03 -1.17 -1.68
CA GLY A 105 16.36 0.05 -2.13
C GLY A 105 14.85 0.11 -1.85
N PHE A 106 14.19 -1.01 -1.57
CA PHE A 106 12.77 -1.04 -1.19
C PHE A 106 12.45 -0.18 0.04
N LEU A 107 13.43 0.06 0.90
CA LEU A 107 13.22 0.65 2.21
C LEU A 107 13.88 2.02 2.41
N GLY A 108 14.29 2.74 1.37
CA GLY A 108 14.62 4.11 1.61
C GLY A 108 15.78 4.78 0.87
N ASN A 109 16.61 4.09 0.13
CA ASN A 109 17.62 4.77 -0.67
C ASN A 109 17.18 4.89 -2.13
N GLN A 110 16.48 5.97 -2.42
CA GLN A 110 16.09 6.34 -3.80
C GLN A 110 17.12 7.30 -4.44
N SER A 111 18.34 7.36 -3.91
CA SER A 111 19.40 8.16 -4.50
C SER A 111 19.78 7.61 -5.89
N GLY A 112 19.71 8.47 -6.89
CA GLY A 112 19.93 8.09 -8.29
C GLY A 112 18.67 7.73 -9.07
N ARG A 113 17.49 7.87 -8.49
CA ARG A 113 16.22 7.78 -9.18
C ARG A 113 16.03 8.99 -10.09
N ASP A 114 15.59 8.73 -11.32
CA ASP A 114 15.18 9.80 -12.22
C ASP A 114 13.94 10.52 -11.69
N ALA A 115 13.91 11.84 -11.75
CA ALA A 115 12.79 12.64 -11.25
C ALA A 115 11.48 12.36 -12.00
N ASP A 116 11.55 11.90 -13.24
CA ASP A 116 10.40 11.54 -14.05
C ASP A 116 10.00 10.08 -13.95
N GLN A 117 10.80 9.24 -13.28
CA GLN A 117 10.54 7.81 -13.17
C GLN A 117 9.21 7.52 -12.45
N VAL A 118 8.40 6.67 -13.07
CA VAL A 118 7.11 6.25 -12.50
C VAL A 118 7.29 5.41 -11.22
N ASP A 119 6.34 5.55 -10.30
CA ASP A 119 6.03 4.59 -9.25
C ASP A 119 4.87 3.71 -9.71
N LEU A 120 5.14 2.44 -10.00
CA LEU A 120 4.10 1.48 -10.35
C LEU A 120 3.37 1.01 -9.08
N ALA A 121 2.12 0.60 -9.24
CA ALA A 121 1.30 0.10 -8.14
C ALA A 121 2.00 -1.01 -7.36
N ALA A 122 1.90 -0.99 -6.04
CA ALA A 122 2.12 -2.16 -5.18
C ALA A 122 0.81 -2.95 -5.06
N TYR A 123 0.89 -4.23 -4.74
CA TYR A 123 -0.30 -5.02 -4.43
C TYR A 123 -0.45 -5.19 -2.93
N VAL A 124 -1.67 -5.01 -2.47
CA VAL A 124 -2.15 -5.42 -1.14
C VAL A 124 -3.55 -6.01 -1.30
N PRO A 125 -4.02 -6.89 -0.39
CA PRO A 125 -5.38 -7.43 -0.44
C PRO A 125 -6.44 -6.32 -0.53
N GLY A 126 -7.37 -6.45 -1.47
CA GLY A 126 -8.38 -5.43 -1.74
C GLY A 126 -7.91 -4.24 -2.58
N GLY A 127 -6.64 -4.19 -2.95
CA GLY A 127 -6.10 -3.16 -3.84
C GLY A 127 -6.72 -3.19 -5.23
N THR A 128 -6.88 -2.01 -5.81
CA THR A 128 -7.36 -1.77 -7.19
C THR A 128 -6.29 -1.07 -8.01
N ALA A 129 -6.61 -0.67 -9.23
CA ALA A 129 -5.70 0.12 -10.04
C ALA A 129 -5.27 1.41 -9.32
N THR A 130 -4.00 1.74 -9.46
CA THR A 130 -3.50 3.09 -9.19
C THR A 130 -3.61 3.88 -10.48
N VAL A 131 -4.60 4.76 -10.57
CA VAL A 131 -4.77 5.70 -11.68
C VAL A 131 -4.23 7.04 -11.25
N PHE A 132 -3.31 7.59 -12.04
CA PHE A 132 -2.77 8.91 -11.76
C PHE A 132 -3.82 9.99 -12.02
N PRO A 133 -3.86 11.07 -11.22
CA PRO A 133 -4.71 12.21 -11.48
C PRO A 133 -4.50 12.78 -12.89
N GLU A 134 -5.51 13.46 -13.42
CA GLU A 134 -5.44 14.09 -14.74
C GLU A 134 -4.17 14.94 -14.90
N ASN A 135 -3.54 14.85 -16.06
CA ASN A 135 -2.29 15.55 -16.41
C ASN A 135 -1.09 15.21 -15.49
N THR A 136 -1.16 14.09 -14.74
CA THR A 136 -0.04 13.59 -13.94
C THR A 136 0.40 12.21 -14.42
N GLY A 137 1.67 11.90 -14.26
CA GLY A 137 2.19 10.59 -14.65
C GLY A 137 3.67 10.45 -14.33
N GLY A 138 4.22 9.31 -14.69
CA GLY A 138 5.64 9.04 -14.60
C GLY A 138 6.15 8.30 -15.81
N LEU A 139 7.42 8.42 -16.10
CA LEU A 139 8.07 7.84 -17.27
C LEU A 139 8.53 6.41 -16.96
N LEU A 140 8.09 5.46 -17.77
CA LEU A 140 8.61 4.10 -17.82
C LEU A 140 9.60 4.00 -18.97
N LYS A 141 10.88 3.86 -18.64
CA LYS A 141 11.94 3.82 -19.66
C LYS A 141 12.11 2.43 -20.26
N ALA A 142 12.35 2.36 -21.55
CA ALA A 142 12.78 1.16 -22.24
C ALA A 142 14.04 0.58 -21.60
N GLY A 143 14.15 -0.74 -21.56
CA GLY A 143 15.27 -1.44 -20.91
C GLY A 143 15.28 -1.38 -19.38
N SER A 144 14.22 -0.88 -18.76
CA SER A 144 14.03 -0.98 -17.31
C SER A 144 13.76 -2.42 -16.87
N SER A 145 14.06 -2.72 -15.62
CA SER A 145 13.63 -3.95 -14.95
C SER A 145 12.84 -3.64 -13.69
N LEU A 146 11.97 -4.56 -13.32
CA LEU A 146 11.15 -4.48 -12.13
C LEU A 146 11.73 -5.43 -11.07
N GLN A 147 12.20 -4.87 -9.97
CA GLN A 147 12.55 -5.64 -8.78
C GLN A 147 11.33 -5.79 -7.90
N LEU A 148 11.06 -7.01 -7.48
CA LEU A 148 9.88 -7.36 -6.71
C LEU A 148 10.28 -8.02 -5.40
N GLN A 149 9.62 -7.60 -4.32
CA GLN A 149 9.54 -8.33 -3.08
C GLN A 149 8.12 -8.91 -2.99
N LEU A 150 8.02 -10.24 -2.95
CA LEU A 150 6.76 -10.96 -2.91
C LEU A 150 6.58 -11.56 -1.52
N HIS A 151 5.46 -11.27 -0.89
CA HIS A 151 5.05 -11.86 0.38
C HIS A 151 3.88 -12.80 0.16
N TYR A 152 4.06 -14.05 0.56
CA TYR A 152 3.04 -15.10 0.49
C TYR A 152 2.68 -15.62 1.86
N THR A 153 1.43 -15.99 2.03
CA THR A 153 0.91 -16.71 3.19
C THR A 153 0.39 -18.08 2.76
N THR A 154 0.46 -19.07 3.66
CA THR A 154 -0.09 -20.41 3.39
C THR A 154 -1.53 -20.48 3.89
N ASN A 155 -2.39 -21.20 3.13
CA ASN A 155 -3.82 -21.33 3.45
C ASN A 155 -4.28 -22.79 3.68
N GLY A 156 -3.33 -23.73 3.84
CA GLY A 156 -3.61 -25.15 3.99
C GLY A 156 -3.64 -25.93 2.67
N THR A 157 -3.54 -25.27 1.53
CA THR A 157 -3.53 -25.89 0.18
C THR A 157 -2.32 -25.43 -0.59
N ALA A 158 -1.61 -26.35 -1.26
CA ALA A 158 -0.52 -25.97 -2.16
C ALA A 158 -1.07 -25.25 -3.39
N ALA A 159 -0.42 -24.16 -3.79
CA ALA A 159 -0.86 -23.32 -4.90
C ALA A 159 0.30 -22.97 -5.83
N ILE A 160 -0.03 -22.48 -7.03
CA ILE A 160 0.92 -21.87 -7.96
C ILE A 160 0.39 -20.49 -8.33
N ASP A 161 1.06 -19.46 -7.85
CA ASP A 161 0.74 -18.08 -8.22
C ASP A 161 1.38 -17.68 -9.55
N ARG A 162 0.61 -16.98 -10.40
CA ARG A 162 1.01 -16.41 -11.70
C ARG A 162 0.47 -14.99 -11.82
N SER A 163 0.91 -14.14 -10.93
CA SER A 163 0.50 -12.73 -10.90
C SER A 163 0.99 -11.97 -12.13
N LYS A 164 0.28 -10.90 -12.45
CA LYS A 164 0.57 -10.02 -13.57
C LYS A 164 0.50 -8.57 -13.13
N LEU A 165 1.30 -7.71 -13.76
CA LEU A 165 1.20 -6.26 -13.64
C LEU A 165 0.72 -5.70 -14.97
N GLY A 166 -0.44 -5.04 -14.97
CA GLY A 166 -0.97 -4.26 -16.09
C GLY A 166 -0.52 -2.82 -16.00
N VAL A 167 -0.19 -2.21 -17.14
CA VAL A 167 0.21 -0.82 -17.25
C VAL A 167 -0.57 -0.16 -18.37
N TRP A 168 -1.13 1.01 -18.10
CA TRP A 168 -1.79 1.87 -19.08
C TRP A 168 -0.92 3.07 -19.37
N PHE A 169 -0.74 3.39 -20.64
CA PHE A 169 0.04 4.53 -21.07
C PHE A 169 -0.83 5.69 -21.52
N TYR A 170 -0.30 6.88 -21.44
CA TYR A 170 -0.83 8.02 -22.17
C TYR A 170 -0.68 7.79 -23.69
N PRO A 171 -1.55 8.38 -24.53
CA PRO A 171 -1.30 8.49 -25.97
C PRO A 171 0.09 9.08 -26.24
N GLU A 172 0.72 8.70 -27.37
CA GLU A 172 2.11 9.09 -27.68
C GLU A 172 2.33 10.60 -27.78
N ASP A 173 1.29 11.34 -28.15
CA ASP A 173 1.29 12.81 -28.29
C ASP A 173 0.86 13.53 -27.00
N GLU A 174 0.49 12.78 -25.94
CA GLU A 174 0.10 13.33 -24.65
C GLU A 174 1.21 13.09 -23.61
N VAL A 175 1.89 14.18 -23.24
CA VAL A 175 2.90 14.16 -22.18
C VAL A 175 2.34 14.84 -20.95
N PRO A 176 2.16 14.14 -19.81
CA PRO A 176 1.68 14.79 -18.59
C PRO A 176 2.68 15.83 -18.09
N GLU A 177 2.19 17.01 -17.73
CA GLU A 177 3.02 18.15 -17.33
C GLU A 177 3.46 18.06 -15.86
N GLU A 178 2.72 17.31 -15.04
CA GLU A 178 2.89 17.25 -13.59
C GLU A 178 3.30 15.86 -13.12
N ARG A 179 3.90 15.82 -11.94
CA ARG A 179 4.39 14.58 -11.32
C ARG A 179 3.80 14.38 -9.93
N MET A 180 3.39 13.14 -9.67
CA MET A 180 3.13 12.73 -8.31
C MET A 180 4.45 12.49 -7.58
N THR A 181 4.51 12.92 -6.34
CA THR A 181 5.67 12.71 -5.46
C THR A 181 5.23 11.87 -4.27
N GLY A 182 6.04 10.86 -3.92
CA GLY A 182 5.85 10.09 -2.71
C GLY A 182 6.73 10.58 -1.56
N MET A 183 6.20 10.60 -0.36
CA MET A 183 6.97 10.82 0.87
C MET A 183 6.44 9.90 1.97
N CYS A 184 7.31 9.59 2.92
CA CYS A 184 6.96 8.74 4.04
C CYS A 184 7.33 9.39 5.37
N ALA A 185 6.34 9.52 6.24
CA ALA A 185 6.59 9.67 7.66
C ALA A 185 6.91 8.27 8.22
N CYS A 186 8.13 7.81 7.96
CA CYS A 186 8.59 6.46 8.24
C CYS A 186 9.60 6.43 9.37
N ILE A 187 9.56 5.37 10.18
CA ILE A 187 10.57 5.09 11.20
C ILE A 187 11.39 3.88 10.72
N PHE A 188 12.71 4.08 10.62
CA PHE A 188 13.68 3.07 10.20
C PHE A 188 14.50 2.56 11.38
N PRO A 189 15.32 1.48 11.23
CA PRO A 189 16.03 0.84 12.35
C PRO A 189 16.82 1.79 13.25
N ASP A 190 17.47 2.81 12.67
CA ASP A 190 18.30 3.79 13.39
C ASP A 190 17.51 4.77 14.26
N SER A 191 16.20 4.89 14.01
CA SER A 191 15.27 5.75 14.77
C SER A 191 14.13 4.98 15.43
N TRP A 192 14.16 3.64 15.36
CA TRP A 192 13.16 2.77 15.98
C TRP A 192 13.36 2.64 17.49
N THR A 193 12.28 2.74 18.24
CA THR A 193 12.25 2.33 19.66
C THR A 193 11.54 1.00 19.78
N ASN A 194 12.20 0.00 20.36
CA ASN A 194 11.60 -1.32 20.51
C ASN A 194 10.31 -1.24 21.32
N ILE A 195 9.28 -1.93 20.84
CA ILE A 195 8.00 -2.01 21.53
C ILE A 195 8.19 -2.88 22.79
N PRO A 196 7.85 -2.37 23.99
CA PRO A 196 8.03 -3.14 25.23
C PRO A 196 7.15 -4.40 25.28
N PRO A 197 7.59 -5.46 25.98
CA PRO A 197 6.74 -6.61 26.28
C PRO A 197 5.45 -6.18 27.00
N GLY A 198 4.33 -6.77 26.61
CA GLY A 198 3.04 -6.62 27.27
C GLY A 198 2.39 -5.24 27.16
N ASP A 199 2.99 -4.28 26.44
CA ASP A 199 2.43 -2.93 26.32
C ASP A 199 1.21 -2.94 25.38
N PRO A 200 0.01 -2.60 25.87
CA PRO A 200 -1.21 -2.64 25.07
C PRO A 200 -1.41 -1.42 24.19
N ASN A 201 -0.54 -0.39 24.28
CA ASN A 201 -0.71 0.87 23.56
C ASN A 201 0.58 1.68 23.42
N PHE A 202 1.64 1.03 22.99
CA PHE A 202 2.90 1.73 22.71
C PHE A 202 2.75 2.64 21.48
N VAL A 203 3.11 3.91 21.60
CA VAL A 203 2.97 4.89 20.51
C VAL A 203 4.33 5.33 20.01
N GLN A 204 4.49 5.33 18.71
CA GLN A 204 5.59 5.98 18.01
C GLN A 204 5.07 7.10 17.13
N THR A 205 5.88 8.16 16.99
CA THR A 205 5.51 9.37 16.26
C THR A 205 6.60 9.74 15.26
N LYS A 206 6.18 10.13 14.07
CA LYS A 206 7.07 10.69 13.05
C LYS A 206 6.44 11.93 12.43
N SER A 207 7.26 12.98 12.28
CA SER A 207 6.82 14.22 11.62
C SER A 207 7.65 14.50 10.38
N ILE A 208 6.99 15.07 9.39
CA ILE A 208 7.59 15.60 8.16
C ILE A 208 7.12 17.04 7.97
N LYS A 209 7.92 17.85 7.29
CA LYS A 209 7.58 19.25 7.01
C LYS A 209 7.53 19.48 5.49
N THR A 210 6.43 20.06 5.02
CA THR A 210 6.29 20.43 3.61
C THR A 210 7.20 21.62 3.29
N ARG A 211 7.85 21.56 2.12
CA ARG A 211 8.72 22.65 1.63
C ARG A 211 7.99 23.56 0.64
N ASN A 212 7.02 22.99 -0.05
CA ASN A 212 6.21 23.67 -1.07
C ASN A 212 4.73 23.55 -0.69
N ASP A 213 3.90 24.36 -1.33
CA ASP A 213 2.46 24.11 -1.36
C ASP A 213 2.22 22.80 -2.11
N ILE A 214 1.35 21.95 -1.59
CA ILE A 214 1.06 20.64 -2.18
C ILE A 214 -0.43 20.35 -2.23
N GLU A 215 -0.82 19.53 -3.17
CA GLU A 215 -2.07 18.78 -3.13
C GLU A 215 -1.79 17.35 -2.65
N LEU A 216 -2.27 17.01 -1.45
CA LEU A 216 -2.13 15.69 -0.86
C LEU A 216 -3.24 14.78 -1.36
N HIS A 217 -2.88 13.67 -2.00
CA HIS A 217 -3.82 12.75 -2.65
C HIS A 217 -4.09 11.48 -1.85
N THR A 218 -3.04 10.84 -1.32
CA THR A 218 -3.21 9.54 -0.65
C THR A 218 -2.45 9.45 0.66
N PHE A 219 -2.94 8.58 1.53
CA PHE A 219 -2.25 8.13 2.74
C PHE A 219 -2.33 6.61 2.84
N LEU A 220 -1.19 5.96 3.00
CA LEU A 220 -1.07 4.52 3.22
C LEU A 220 -0.47 4.26 4.60
N PRO A 221 -1.27 3.78 5.57
CA PRO A 221 -0.76 3.30 6.85
C PRO A 221 -0.18 1.91 6.67
N HIS A 222 1.03 1.67 7.21
CA HIS A 222 1.61 0.34 7.22
C HIS A 222 2.28 0.05 8.57
N MET A 223 1.85 -1.03 9.18
CA MET A 223 2.39 -1.68 10.37
C MET A 223 2.26 -3.19 10.19
N HIS A 224 2.81 -3.98 11.11
CA HIS A 224 2.63 -5.43 11.11
C HIS A 224 1.58 -5.89 12.15
N TRP A 225 1.70 -7.11 12.65
CA TRP A 225 0.68 -7.77 13.48
C TRP A 225 0.29 -7.04 14.78
N ARG A 226 1.17 -6.18 15.28
CA ARG A 226 0.87 -5.41 16.51
C ARG A 226 0.30 -4.04 16.24
N GLY A 227 0.19 -3.66 14.95
CA GLY A 227 -0.45 -2.41 14.55
C GLY A 227 -1.86 -2.31 15.12
N LYS A 228 -2.17 -1.18 15.80
CA LYS A 228 -3.46 -0.94 16.45
C LYS A 228 -4.22 0.22 15.83
N SER A 229 -3.53 1.32 15.58
CA SER A 229 -4.12 2.50 14.96
C SER A 229 -3.05 3.39 14.36
N MET A 230 -3.41 4.18 13.33
CA MET A 230 -2.53 5.21 12.79
C MET A 230 -3.32 6.48 12.49
N LYS A 231 -2.78 7.63 12.91
CA LYS A 231 -3.41 8.93 12.73
C LYS A 231 -2.40 9.92 12.14
N ALA A 232 -2.83 10.73 11.17
CA ALA A 232 -2.05 11.83 10.64
C ALA A 232 -2.75 13.17 10.93
N VAL A 233 -1.98 14.14 11.43
CA VAL A 233 -2.45 15.50 11.75
C VAL A 233 -1.56 16.52 11.06
N ALA A 234 -2.16 17.48 10.36
CA ALA A 234 -1.47 18.65 9.84
C ALA A 234 -1.48 19.79 10.86
N TYR A 235 -0.30 20.36 11.10
CA TYR A 235 -0.12 21.59 11.90
C TYR A 235 0.33 22.70 10.95
N TYR A 236 -0.56 23.63 10.70
CA TYR A 236 -0.38 24.70 9.72
C TYR A 236 0.48 25.85 10.24
N PRO A 237 1.12 26.63 9.34
CA PRO A 237 1.97 27.77 9.75
C PRO A 237 1.22 28.87 10.49
N ASP A 238 -0.09 28.98 10.34
CA ASP A 238 -0.95 29.96 11.05
C ASP A 238 -1.30 29.52 12.48
N GLY A 239 -0.84 28.34 12.92
CA GLY A 239 -1.10 27.78 14.24
C GLY A 239 -2.38 26.93 14.32
N THR A 240 -3.12 26.79 13.26
CA THR A 240 -4.26 25.86 13.20
C THR A 240 -3.81 24.42 12.97
N GLN A 241 -4.70 23.46 13.22
CA GLN A 241 -4.44 22.04 12.95
C GLN A 241 -5.66 21.36 12.35
N GLU A 242 -5.42 20.28 11.61
CA GLU A 242 -6.46 19.44 11.01
C GLU A 242 -6.09 17.96 11.14
N ASP A 243 -7.07 17.13 11.53
CA ASP A 243 -6.96 15.69 11.41
C ASP A 243 -7.09 15.32 9.94
N LEU A 244 -5.99 14.85 9.32
CA LEU A 244 -6.00 14.45 7.92
C LEU A 244 -6.68 13.09 7.75
N ILE A 245 -6.32 12.14 8.61
CA ILE A 245 -6.89 10.79 8.63
C ILE A 245 -6.72 10.16 10.01
N ASN A 246 -7.67 9.29 10.38
CA ASN A 246 -7.59 8.49 11.61
C ASN A 246 -8.06 7.06 11.32
N VAL A 247 -7.10 6.13 11.19
CA VAL A 247 -7.34 4.69 11.12
C VAL A 247 -7.35 4.16 12.54
N ALA A 248 -8.50 4.24 13.21
CA ALA A 248 -8.66 3.94 14.62
C ALA A 248 -8.55 2.44 14.94
N ASN A 249 -8.86 1.59 13.98
CA ASN A 249 -8.72 0.14 14.06
C ASN A 249 -7.91 -0.31 12.84
N TYR A 250 -6.59 -0.36 13.00
CA TYR A 250 -5.72 -0.87 11.96
C TYR A 250 -5.87 -2.38 11.85
N ASP A 251 -5.89 -2.87 10.62
CA ASP A 251 -5.92 -4.29 10.31
C ASP A 251 -4.76 -4.63 9.38
N TYR A 252 -3.91 -5.57 9.79
CA TYR A 252 -2.76 -6.02 9.03
C TYR A 252 -3.15 -6.61 7.65
N ASP A 253 -4.31 -7.24 7.56
CA ASP A 253 -4.82 -7.81 6.31
C ASP A 253 -5.56 -6.78 5.43
N TRP A 254 -5.62 -5.51 5.88
CA TRP A 254 -6.29 -4.40 5.18
C TRP A 254 -5.38 -3.17 5.09
N GLN A 255 -4.36 -3.24 4.24
CA GLN A 255 -3.33 -2.20 4.10
C GLN A 255 -3.55 -1.32 2.86
N LEU A 256 -4.74 -0.79 2.69
CA LEU A 256 -5.07 0.05 1.54
C LEU A 256 -4.51 1.46 1.65
N ALA A 257 -4.16 2.04 0.50
CA ALA A 257 -4.00 3.47 0.38
C ALA A 257 -5.38 4.15 0.42
N TYR A 258 -5.55 5.07 1.35
CA TYR A 258 -6.74 5.92 1.42
C TYR A 258 -6.54 7.12 0.50
N THR A 259 -7.47 7.29 -0.44
CA THR A 259 -7.45 8.41 -1.39
C THR A 259 -8.53 9.42 -1.03
N TRP A 260 -8.18 10.69 -0.91
CA TRP A 260 -9.18 11.75 -0.74
C TRP A 260 -9.93 11.96 -2.05
N THR A 261 -11.25 12.00 -1.98
CA THR A 261 -12.12 12.30 -3.14
C THR A 261 -11.77 13.64 -3.78
N GLU A 262 -11.41 14.62 -2.94
CA GLU A 262 -10.84 15.90 -3.34
C GLU A 262 -9.48 16.03 -2.66
N PRO A 263 -8.38 16.21 -3.42
CA PRO A 263 -7.06 16.38 -2.84
C PRO A 263 -7.03 17.52 -1.83
N LYS A 264 -6.26 17.35 -0.75
CA LYS A 264 -6.15 18.35 0.29
C LYS A 264 -5.03 19.34 -0.03
N PHE A 265 -5.37 20.63 -0.06
CA PHE A 265 -4.36 21.67 -0.12
C PHE A 265 -3.61 21.77 1.21
N ILE A 266 -2.30 21.62 1.16
CA ILE A 266 -1.40 21.73 2.32
C ILE A 266 -0.34 22.80 2.00
N PRO A 267 -0.34 23.95 2.68
CA PRO A 267 0.62 25.02 2.41
C PRO A 267 2.04 24.66 2.84
N ALA A 268 2.99 25.29 2.20
CA ALA A 268 4.41 25.19 2.56
C ALA A 268 4.64 25.53 4.04
N GLY A 269 5.53 24.80 4.68
CA GLY A 269 5.83 24.99 6.11
C GLY A 269 4.91 24.24 7.07
N THR A 270 3.88 23.54 6.57
CA THR A 270 3.03 22.64 7.38
C THR A 270 3.86 21.47 7.91
N THR A 271 3.66 21.12 9.17
CA THR A 271 4.19 19.90 9.75
C THR A 271 3.08 18.85 9.78
N ILE A 272 3.30 17.73 9.08
CA ILE A 272 2.42 16.57 9.15
C ILE A 272 3.03 15.60 10.16
N THR A 273 2.29 15.30 11.22
CA THR A 273 2.70 14.36 12.28
C THR A 273 1.85 13.11 12.17
N VAL A 274 2.51 11.96 12.12
CA VAL A 274 1.88 10.64 12.10
C VAL A 274 2.17 9.94 13.41
N ASP A 275 1.12 9.53 14.11
CA ASP A 275 1.17 8.70 15.30
C ASP A 275 0.69 7.29 14.94
N GLY A 276 1.48 6.27 15.29
CA GLY A 276 1.10 4.87 15.19
C GLY A 276 1.13 4.19 16.54
N ALA A 277 0.04 3.57 16.92
CA ALA A 277 -0.06 2.79 18.15
C ALA A 277 0.08 1.29 17.87
N PHE A 278 0.73 0.57 18.78
CA PHE A 278 0.96 -0.86 18.72
C PHE A 278 0.42 -1.53 20.00
N ASP A 279 -0.14 -2.71 19.86
CA ASP A 279 -0.59 -3.57 20.96
C ASP A 279 0.26 -4.83 21.02
N ASN A 280 1.25 -4.83 21.92
CA ASN A 280 2.12 -5.97 22.19
C ASN A 280 1.64 -6.79 23.42
N SER A 281 0.38 -6.66 23.79
CA SER A 281 -0.19 -7.40 24.92
C SER A 281 -0.70 -8.79 24.51
N ALA A 282 -0.96 -9.63 25.53
CA ALA A 282 -1.60 -10.93 25.35
C ALA A 282 -3.08 -10.83 24.92
N MET A 283 -3.66 -9.61 24.91
CA MET A 283 -5.03 -9.38 24.45
C MET A 283 -5.13 -9.19 22.95
N ASN A 284 -4.01 -8.91 22.27
CA ASN A 284 -3.97 -8.85 20.81
C ASN A 284 -3.88 -10.28 20.23
N PRO A 285 -4.93 -10.79 19.56
CA PRO A 285 -4.95 -12.17 19.06
C PRO A 285 -3.95 -12.41 17.93
N ALA A 286 -3.49 -11.36 17.24
CA ALA A 286 -2.49 -11.45 16.16
C ALA A 286 -1.06 -11.44 16.70
N ASN A 287 -0.84 -11.13 18.00
CA ASN A 287 0.49 -11.07 18.58
C ASN A 287 1.04 -12.47 18.89
N PRO A 288 2.11 -12.93 18.22
CA PRO A 288 2.64 -14.28 18.41
C PRO A 288 3.38 -14.45 19.74
N ASP A 289 3.92 -13.37 20.31
CA ASP A 289 4.73 -13.42 21.56
C ASP A 289 4.65 -12.07 22.30
N PRO A 290 3.76 -11.96 23.30
CA PRO A 290 3.62 -10.74 24.10
C PRO A 290 4.78 -10.48 25.07
N GLU A 291 5.62 -11.47 25.35
CA GLU A 291 6.79 -11.33 26.23
C GLU A 291 8.03 -10.80 25.48
N ARG A 292 7.94 -10.71 24.16
CA ARG A 292 9.03 -10.25 23.31
C ARG A 292 9.12 -8.73 23.29
N SER A 293 10.32 -8.17 23.43
CA SER A 293 10.63 -6.81 23.02
C SER A 293 10.77 -6.77 21.50
N VAL A 294 9.95 -5.97 20.80
CA VAL A 294 9.80 -6.04 19.35
C VAL A 294 10.68 -5.00 18.63
N PRO A 295 11.67 -5.45 17.87
CA PRO A 295 12.52 -4.57 17.08
C PRO A 295 11.82 -4.15 15.79
N TRP A 296 12.43 -3.20 15.08
CA TRP A 296 12.15 -2.97 13.68
C TRP A 296 12.59 -4.18 12.86
N GLY A 297 11.78 -4.59 11.89
CA GLY A 297 12.15 -5.67 10.98
C GLY A 297 11.17 -5.82 9.82
N GLN A 298 11.61 -6.50 8.78
CA GLN A 298 10.82 -6.72 7.57
C GLN A 298 9.81 -7.87 7.71
N MET A 299 10.07 -8.80 8.64
CA MET A 299 9.16 -9.92 8.87
C MET A 299 7.97 -9.48 9.73
N SER A 300 6.81 -10.07 9.50
CA SER A 300 5.55 -9.68 10.18
C SER A 300 5.58 -9.88 11.70
N GLU A 301 6.46 -10.76 12.19
CA GLU A 301 6.71 -10.98 13.64
C GLU A 301 7.55 -9.87 14.30
N ASP A 302 8.28 -9.08 13.52
CA ASP A 302 8.85 -7.80 13.91
C ASP A 302 7.84 -6.68 13.63
N GLU A 303 8.25 -5.41 13.64
CA GLU A 303 7.33 -4.32 13.34
C GLU A 303 7.94 -3.26 12.43
N MET A 304 7.05 -2.56 11.72
CA MET A 304 7.34 -1.38 10.93
C MET A 304 6.39 -0.23 11.28
N PHE A 305 6.77 0.98 10.89
CA PHE A 305 5.93 2.16 10.99
C PHE A 305 6.13 2.99 9.73
N PHE A 306 5.16 2.97 8.81
CA PHE A 306 5.17 3.79 7.61
C PHE A 306 3.83 4.50 7.43
N GLY A 307 3.86 5.83 7.48
CA GLY A 307 2.76 6.68 7.02
C GLY A 307 3.16 7.25 5.66
N ALA A 308 2.95 6.45 4.60
CA ALA A 308 3.32 6.86 3.24
C ALA A 308 2.23 7.77 2.63
N MET A 309 2.65 8.75 1.87
CA MET A 309 1.78 9.76 1.27
C MET A 309 2.19 10.03 -0.16
N THR A 310 1.22 10.32 -1.02
CA THR A 310 1.49 10.85 -2.36
C THR A 310 0.84 12.23 -2.51
N TRP A 311 1.53 13.12 -3.20
CA TRP A 311 1.06 14.46 -3.48
C TRP A 311 1.61 15.01 -4.79
N LYS A 312 1.02 16.09 -5.22
CA LYS A 312 1.48 16.94 -6.30
C LYS A 312 2.01 18.25 -5.72
N ASN A 313 3.22 18.68 -6.14
CA ASN A 313 3.71 20.01 -5.79
C ASN A 313 2.98 21.06 -6.61
N LEU A 314 2.51 22.10 -5.95
CA LEU A 314 1.94 23.27 -6.62
C LEU A 314 3.06 24.26 -6.97
N LYS A 315 2.91 24.92 -8.12
CA LYS A 315 3.88 25.91 -8.64
C LYS A 315 3.71 27.25 -7.95
#